data_551ec400cb060882323300b2e49cd046
#
_entry.id   551ec400cb060882323300b2e49cd046
#
_cell.length_a   1.000
_cell.length_b   1.000
_cell.length_c   1.000
_cell.angle_alpha   90.00
_cell.angle_beta   90.00
_cell.angle_gamma   90.00
#
_symmetry.space_group_name_H-M   'P 1'
#
loop_
_entity.id
_entity.type
_entity.pdbx_description
1 polymer ?
#
loop_
_entity_poly.entity_id
_entity_poly.type
_entity_poly.pdbx_seq_one_letter_code
_entity_poly.pdbx_strand_id
1 'polypeptide(L)'
;MRVHIGTDHAGFELKEKVVAHLREAGHDVVDHGANTYDALDDYPPFCIEAAQAVVDEPGSLGIVIGGSGNGEQMAANCVEGVRAALVWSDATARLAREHNDANVVAVGARQHREEEALALIDAFLETPFSGDERHQRRIDLMKDYERSVRA
;
A
#
# COMPACT_ATOMS: atom_id res chain seq x y z
N MET A 1 10.13 10.34 -3.29
CA MET A 1 9.84 9.18 -4.18
C MET A 1 8.44 9.33 -4.76
N ARG A 2 8.12 8.55 -5.79
CA ARG A 2 6.76 8.45 -6.34
C ARG A 2 5.92 7.52 -5.45
N VAL A 3 4.73 7.97 -5.04
CA VAL A 3 3.79 7.20 -4.21
C VAL A 3 2.42 7.22 -4.86
N HIS A 4 1.83 6.05 -5.06
CA HIS A 4 0.48 5.88 -5.59
C HIS A 4 -0.48 5.60 -4.43
N ILE A 5 -1.65 6.25 -4.39
CA ILE A 5 -2.61 6.07 -3.32
C ILE A 5 -4.03 5.87 -3.84
N GLY A 6 -4.77 4.95 -3.23
CA GLY A 6 -6.17 4.68 -3.54
C GLY A 6 -6.98 4.32 -2.30
N THR A 7 -8.23 4.69 -2.30
CA THR A 7 -9.19 4.44 -1.22
C THR A 7 -10.64 4.54 -1.70
N ASP A 8 -11.55 3.97 -0.93
CA ASP A 8 -12.97 4.21 -1.04
C ASP A 8 -13.44 5.29 -0.03
N HIS A 9 -14.77 5.40 0.16
CA HIS A 9 -15.37 6.34 1.12
C HIS A 9 -14.86 6.19 2.55
N ALA A 10 -14.54 4.96 2.99
CA ALA A 10 -14.13 4.71 4.37
C ALA A 10 -12.76 5.32 4.70
N GLY A 11 -11.87 5.42 3.72
CA GLY A 11 -10.56 6.05 3.87
C GLY A 11 -10.44 7.43 3.23
N PHE A 12 -11.52 7.99 2.72
CA PHE A 12 -11.50 9.24 1.96
C PHE A 12 -10.87 10.41 2.73
N GLU A 13 -11.33 10.67 3.95
CA GLU A 13 -10.78 11.76 4.76
C GLU A 13 -9.31 11.52 5.13
N LEU A 14 -8.97 10.29 5.51
CA LEU A 14 -7.59 9.94 5.82
C LEU A 14 -6.68 10.07 4.59
N LYS A 15 -7.16 9.67 3.42
CA LYS A 15 -6.40 9.82 2.16
C LYS A 15 -6.01 11.28 1.91
N GLU A 16 -6.95 12.20 2.06
CA GLU A 16 -6.68 13.63 1.89
C GLU A 16 -5.56 14.12 2.84
N LYS A 17 -5.58 13.66 4.08
CA LYS A 17 -4.54 13.96 5.07
C LYS A 17 -3.19 13.34 4.70
N VAL A 18 -3.20 12.10 4.26
CA VAL A 18 -1.98 11.38 3.81
C VAL A 18 -1.37 12.08 2.60
N VAL A 19 -2.17 12.44 1.60
CA VAL A 19 -1.68 13.15 0.41
C VAL A 19 -1.02 14.48 0.78
N ALA A 20 -1.65 15.27 1.63
CA ALA A 20 -1.08 16.54 2.10
C ALA A 20 0.24 16.32 2.86
N HIS A 21 0.24 15.36 3.80
CA HIS A 21 1.41 15.01 4.60
C HIS A 21 2.61 14.58 3.74
N LEU A 22 2.37 13.70 2.79
CA LEU A 22 3.43 13.17 1.93
C LEU A 22 3.96 14.22 0.94
N ARG A 23 3.10 15.08 0.40
CA ARG A 23 3.52 16.18 -0.46
C ARG A 23 4.37 17.20 0.31
N GLU A 24 4.00 17.53 1.53
CA GLU A 24 4.78 18.39 2.42
C GLU A 24 6.17 17.78 2.72
N ALA A 25 6.24 16.45 2.86
CA ALA A 25 7.48 15.71 3.03
C ALA A 25 8.33 15.59 1.74
N GLY A 26 7.85 16.11 0.61
CA GLY A 26 8.57 16.12 -0.66
C GLY A 26 8.35 14.91 -1.55
N HIS A 27 7.36 14.06 -1.23
CA HIS A 27 6.98 12.95 -2.11
C HIS A 27 6.13 13.42 -3.29
N ASP A 28 6.28 12.74 -4.43
CA ASP A 28 5.45 12.92 -5.60
C ASP A 28 4.27 11.93 -5.53
N VAL A 29 3.09 12.43 -5.13
CA VAL A 29 1.92 11.62 -4.84
C VAL A 29 0.93 11.65 -6.01
N VAL A 30 0.62 10.48 -6.55
CA VAL A 30 -0.43 10.26 -7.55
C VAL A 30 -1.66 9.69 -6.85
N ASP A 31 -2.73 10.45 -6.86
CA ASP A 31 -4.00 10.09 -6.24
C ASP A 31 -4.90 9.41 -7.28
N HIS A 32 -5.18 8.12 -7.08
CA HIS A 32 -6.03 7.30 -7.94
C HIS A 32 -7.51 7.30 -7.50
N GLY A 33 -7.85 8.06 -6.47
CA GLY A 33 -9.23 8.20 -6.00
C GLY A 33 -9.47 7.43 -4.68
N ALA A 34 -10.69 7.48 -4.17
CA ALA A 34 -11.81 8.26 -4.75
C ALA A 34 -11.52 9.77 -4.69
N ASN A 35 -11.89 10.49 -5.74
CA ASN A 35 -11.67 11.95 -5.80
C ASN A 35 -12.84 12.73 -5.21
N THR A 36 -14.00 12.09 -5.08
CA THR A 36 -15.20 12.62 -4.45
C THR A 36 -15.74 11.60 -3.46
N TYR A 37 -16.31 12.09 -2.36
CA TYR A 37 -16.94 11.21 -1.37
C TYR A 37 -18.26 10.64 -1.93
N ASP A 38 -18.36 9.31 -1.95
CA ASP A 38 -19.59 8.57 -2.24
C ASP A 38 -19.70 7.43 -1.23
N ALA A 39 -20.68 7.53 -0.33
CA ALA A 39 -20.86 6.53 0.74
C ALA A 39 -21.15 5.09 0.25
N LEU A 40 -21.45 4.93 -1.04
CA LEU A 40 -21.82 3.67 -1.66
C LEU A 40 -20.75 3.16 -2.65
N ASP A 41 -19.60 3.81 -2.74
CA ASP A 41 -18.54 3.36 -3.64
C ASP A 41 -17.88 2.06 -3.16
N ASP A 42 -17.20 1.41 -4.11
CA ASP A 42 -16.52 0.14 -3.90
C ASP A 42 -15.01 0.34 -3.96
N TYR A 43 -14.28 -0.21 -2.97
CA TYR A 43 -12.83 -0.03 -2.87
C TYR A 43 -12.00 -0.72 -3.98
N PRO A 44 -12.39 -1.88 -4.55
CA PRO A 44 -11.46 -2.64 -5.41
C PRO A 44 -10.94 -1.86 -6.61
N PRO A 45 -11.75 -1.09 -7.38
CA PRO A 45 -11.23 -0.36 -8.54
C PRO A 45 -10.11 0.61 -8.17
N PHE A 46 -10.26 1.38 -7.09
CA PHE A 46 -9.27 2.35 -6.66
C PHE A 46 -7.97 1.69 -6.18
N CYS A 47 -8.10 0.59 -5.44
CA CYS A 47 -6.96 -0.15 -4.90
C CYS A 47 -6.19 -0.88 -6.01
N ILE A 48 -6.89 -1.46 -6.97
CA ILE A 48 -6.28 -2.14 -8.12
C ILE A 48 -5.56 -1.14 -9.01
N GLU A 49 -6.15 0.02 -9.28
CA GLU A 49 -5.52 1.06 -10.09
C GLU A 49 -4.22 1.57 -9.45
N ALA A 50 -4.25 1.88 -8.15
CA ALA A 50 -3.05 2.30 -7.43
C ALA A 50 -1.98 1.20 -7.43
N ALA A 51 -2.36 -0.05 -7.20
CA ALA A 51 -1.46 -1.19 -7.20
C ALA A 51 -0.84 -1.46 -8.58
N GLN A 52 -1.64 -1.35 -9.65
CA GLN A 52 -1.15 -1.49 -11.02
C GLN A 52 -0.13 -0.40 -11.35
N ALA A 53 -0.40 0.83 -10.96
CA ALA A 53 0.54 1.93 -11.17
C ALA A 53 1.89 1.71 -10.47
N VAL A 54 1.90 1.08 -9.29
CA VAL A 54 3.14 0.70 -8.59
C VAL A 54 3.98 -0.29 -9.43
N VAL A 55 3.34 -1.27 -10.03
CA VAL A 55 4.03 -2.27 -10.87
C VAL A 55 4.53 -1.64 -12.17
N ASP A 56 3.74 -0.75 -12.76
CA ASP A 56 4.08 -0.06 -14.02
C ASP A 56 5.21 0.97 -13.83
N GLU A 57 5.43 1.44 -12.61
CA GLU A 57 6.49 2.38 -12.26
C GLU A 57 7.48 1.77 -11.23
N PRO A 58 8.47 0.98 -11.68
CA PRO A 58 9.45 0.37 -10.77
C PRO A 58 10.16 1.40 -9.88
N GLY A 59 10.24 1.10 -8.59
CA GLY A 59 10.81 2.00 -7.58
C GLY A 59 9.78 2.90 -6.89
N SER A 60 8.53 2.92 -7.36
CA SER A 60 7.42 3.55 -6.64
C SER A 60 6.86 2.63 -5.55
N LEU A 61 6.13 3.20 -4.60
CA LEU A 61 5.40 2.47 -3.56
C LEU A 61 3.93 2.87 -3.59
N GLY A 62 3.07 2.00 -3.06
CA GLY A 62 1.63 2.21 -3.01
C GLY A 62 1.06 2.24 -1.61
N ILE A 63 -0.06 2.94 -1.48
CA ILE A 63 -0.85 3.03 -0.26
C ILE A 63 -2.31 2.75 -0.63
N VAL A 64 -2.94 1.81 0.06
CA VAL A 64 -4.37 1.57 -0.05
C VAL A 64 -5.02 1.70 1.32
N ILE A 65 -6.11 2.43 1.40
CA ILE A 65 -6.77 2.75 2.66
C ILE A 65 -8.24 2.32 2.57
N GLY A 66 -8.72 1.72 3.63
CA GLY A 66 -10.13 1.40 3.78
C GLY A 66 -10.56 1.46 5.23
N GLY A 67 -11.71 0.94 5.59
CA GLY A 67 -12.17 0.90 6.97
C GLY A 67 -11.28 0.02 7.86
N SER A 68 -11.05 -1.20 7.44
CA SER A 68 -10.13 -2.15 8.11
C SER A 68 -8.81 -2.31 7.37
N GLY A 69 -8.78 -2.09 6.07
CA GLY A 69 -7.65 -2.36 5.20
C GLY A 69 -7.59 -3.78 4.66
N ASN A 70 -8.44 -4.69 5.16
CA ASN A 70 -8.43 -6.10 4.74
C ASN A 70 -8.75 -6.27 3.26
N GLY A 71 -9.90 -5.75 2.82
CA GLY A 71 -10.34 -5.85 1.43
C GLY A 71 -9.40 -5.13 0.49
N GLU A 72 -8.90 -3.98 0.90
CA GLU A 72 -7.96 -3.16 0.14
C GLU A 72 -6.64 -3.90 -0.09
N GLN A 73 -6.12 -4.57 0.94
CA GLN A 73 -4.95 -5.45 0.80
C GLN A 73 -5.21 -6.59 -0.18
N MET A 74 -6.36 -7.26 -0.05
CA MET A 74 -6.72 -8.36 -0.94
C MET A 74 -6.86 -7.90 -2.39
N ALA A 75 -7.51 -6.74 -2.62
CA ALA A 75 -7.67 -6.18 -3.96
C ALA A 75 -6.32 -5.81 -4.59
N ALA A 76 -5.43 -5.16 -3.84
CA ALA A 76 -4.10 -4.82 -4.32
C ALA A 76 -3.29 -6.08 -4.69
N ASN A 77 -3.38 -7.14 -3.88
CA ASN A 77 -2.69 -8.40 -4.14
C ASN A 77 -3.28 -9.21 -5.32
N CYS A 78 -4.40 -8.79 -5.91
CA CYS A 78 -4.87 -9.36 -7.17
C CYS A 78 -4.00 -8.93 -8.36
N VAL A 79 -3.22 -7.88 -8.24
CA VAL A 79 -2.32 -7.41 -9.29
C VAL A 79 -1.01 -8.20 -9.24
N GLU A 80 -0.60 -8.75 -10.38
CA GLU A 80 0.66 -9.49 -10.49
C GLU A 80 1.85 -8.60 -10.13
N GLY A 81 2.74 -9.13 -9.30
CA GLY A 81 3.93 -8.39 -8.84
C GLY A 81 3.68 -7.49 -7.62
N VAL A 82 2.45 -7.37 -7.15
CA VAL A 82 2.14 -6.63 -5.93
C VAL A 82 2.30 -7.53 -4.71
N ARG A 83 2.97 -7.00 -3.69
CA ARG A 83 3.03 -7.56 -2.34
C ARG A 83 2.51 -6.48 -1.39
N ALA A 84 1.20 -6.49 -1.17
CA ALA A 84 0.53 -5.57 -0.28
C ALA A 84 0.46 -6.15 1.14
N ALA A 85 0.88 -5.37 2.11
CA ALA A 85 0.89 -5.74 3.51
C ALA A 85 -0.08 -4.88 4.31
N LEU A 86 -0.99 -5.53 5.05
CA LEU A 86 -1.81 -4.86 6.05
C LEU A 86 -0.96 -4.64 7.30
N VAL A 87 -0.84 -3.39 7.73
CA VAL A 87 -0.01 -3.03 8.89
C VAL A 87 -0.86 -2.40 9.99
N TRP A 88 -0.47 -2.65 11.24
CA TRP A 88 -1.19 -2.15 12.43
C TRP A 88 -0.26 -1.69 13.55
N SER A 89 1.05 -1.74 13.33
CA SER A 89 2.07 -1.28 14.28
C SER A 89 3.31 -0.82 13.53
N ASP A 90 4.16 -0.03 14.17
CA ASP A 90 5.45 0.37 13.62
C ASP A 90 6.29 -0.85 13.20
N ALA A 91 6.32 -1.88 14.04
CA ALA A 91 7.05 -3.11 13.74
C ALA A 91 6.53 -3.80 12.48
N THR A 92 5.21 -3.98 12.32
CA THR A 92 4.64 -4.63 11.13
C THR A 92 4.85 -3.80 9.87
N ALA A 93 4.81 -2.49 9.95
CA ALA A 93 5.09 -1.60 8.83
C ALA A 93 6.54 -1.72 8.35
N ARG A 94 7.51 -1.72 9.27
CA ARG A 94 8.93 -1.87 8.93
C ARG A 94 9.25 -3.27 8.42
N LEU A 95 8.74 -4.31 9.06
CA LEU A 95 8.99 -5.70 8.67
C LEU A 95 8.39 -6.03 7.28
N ALA A 96 7.28 -5.40 6.91
CA ALA A 96 6.71 -5.55 5.56
C ALA A 96 7.73 -5.15 4.47
N ARG A 97 8.47 -4.07 4.69
CA ARG A 97 9.53 -3.64 3.79
C ARG A 97 10.79 -4.48 3.96
N GLU A 98 11.30 -4.54 5.18
CA GLU A 98 12.60 -5.15 5.49
C GLU A 98 12.67 -6.62 5.10
N HIS A 99 11.61 -7.39 5.37
CA HIS A 99 11.60 -8.84 5.13
C HIS A 99 10.94 -9.25 3.81
N ASN A 100 9.90 -8.53 3.39
CA ASN A 100 9.06 -8.96 2.27
C ASN A 100 9.18 -8.06 1.04
N ASP A 101 9.96 -6.99 1.13
CA ASP A 101 10.01 -5.97 0.08
C ASP A 101 8.60 -5.63 -0.43
N ALA A 102 7.66 -5.48 0.52
CA ALA A 102 6.29 -5.14 0.20
C ALA A 102 6.27 -3.79 -0.54
N ASN A 103 5.58 -3.73 -1.66
CA ASN A 103 5.53 -2.53 -2.48
C ASN A 103 4.23 -1.74 -2.32
N VAL A 104 3.26 -2.29 -1.59
CA VAL A 104 2.01 -1.61 -1.21
C VAL A 104 1.76 -1.81 0.27
N VAL A 105 1.37 -0.75 0.96
CA VAL A 105 0.89 -0.80 2.35
C VAL A 105 -0.62 -0.60 2.38
N ALA A 106 -1.30 -1.41 3.19
CA ALA A 106 -2.73 -1.24 3.48
C ALA A 106 -2.93 -0.79 4.92
N VAL A 107 -3.79 0.19 5.12
CA VAL A 107 -4.09 0.78 6.43
C VAL A 107 -5.60 0.89 6.64
N GLY A 108 -6.06 0.55 7.84
CA GLY A 108 -7.45 0.70 8.25
C GLY A 108 -7.72 2.06 8.89
N ALA A 109 -8.45 2.94 8.21
CA ALA A 109 -8.78 4.27 8.71
C ALA A 109 -9.62 4.25 10.00
N ARG A 110 -10.42 3.20 10.19
CA ARG A 110 -11.24 3.01 11.39
C ARG A 110 -10.54 2.29 12.53
N GLN A 111 -9.31 1.83 12.30
CA GLN A 111 -8.51 1.05 13.25
C GLN A 111 -7.47 1.90 13.99
N HIS A 112 -7.17 3.10 13.48
CA HIS A 112 -6.12 3.97 13.99
C HIS A 112 -6.60 5.41 14.08
N ARG A 113 -5.99 6.16 15.00
CA ARG A 113 -6.07 7.62 14.96
C ARG A 113 -5.29 8.14 13.77
N GLU A 114 -5.58 9.35 13.29
CA GLU A 114 -4.93 9.97 12.14
C GLU A 114 -3.40 9.95 12.28
N GLU A 115 -2.89 10.43 13.42
CA GLU A 115 -1.44 10.49 13.67
C GLU A 115 -0.79 9.11 13.69
N GLU A 116 -1.48 8.08 14.16
CA GLU A 116 -0.98 6.70 14.12
C GLU A 116 -0.91 6.19 12.68
N ALA A 117 -1.95 6.42 11.89
CA ALA A 117 -1.98 6.02 10.48
C ALA A 117 -0.86 6.69 9.67
N LEU A 118 -0.64 7.99 9.87
CA LEU A 118 0.47 8.71 9.23
C LEU A 118 1.82 8.13 9.64
N ALA A 119 2.01 7.82 10.92
CA ALA A 119 3.26 7.23 11.40
C ALA A 119 3.51 5.82 10.83
N LEU A 120 2.48 5.00 10.65
CA LEU A 120 2.60 3.68 10.01
C LEU A 120 3.02 3.80 8.55
N ILE A 121 2.45 4.75 7.82
CA ILE A 121 2.78 5.01 6.42
C ILE A 121 4.23 5.51 6.31
N ASP A 122 4.64 6.46 7.13
CA ASP A 122 6.01 6.96 7.16
C ASP A 122 7.00 5.82 7.45
N ALA A 123 6.74 5.00 8.46
CA ALA A 123 7.58 3.86 8.80
C ALA A 123 7.74 2.88 7.64
N PHE A 124 6.66 2.62 6.89
CA PHE A 124 6.70 1.80 5.68
C PHE A 124 7.55 2.45 4.59
N LEU A 125 7.31 3.71 4.25
CA LEU A 125 8.00 4.40 3.17
C LEU A 125 9.50 4.60 3.43
N GLU A 126 9.90 4.78 4.69
CA GLU A 126 11.27 5.04 5.11
C GLU A 126 12.12 3.77 5.22
N THR A 127 11.51 2.61 5.35
CA THR A 127 12.25 1.37 5.60
C THR A 127 12.69 0.71 4.29
N PRO A 128 13.99 0.47 4.10
CA PRO A 128 14.48 -0.24 2.92
C PRO A 128 14.31 -1.76 3.07
N PHE A 129 14.35 -2.47 1.94
CA PHE A 129 14.49 -3.93 1.96
C PHE A 129 15.85 -4.34 2.51
N SER A 130 15.90 -5.41 3.31
CA SER A 130 17.14 -5.89 3.94
C SER A 130 18.19 -6.37 2.94
N GLY A 131 17.76 -6.90 1.80
CA GLY A 131 18.62 -7.58 0.85
C GLY A 131 19.15 -8.94 1.32
N ASP A 132 18.72 -9.41 2.49
CA ASP A 132 19.10 -10.74 3.01
C ASP A 132 18.71 -11.85 2.04
N GLU A 133 19.63 -12.78 1.78
CA GLU A 133 19.43 -13.92 0.88
C GLU A 133 18.17 -14.74 1.26
N ARG A 134 17.97 -15.00 2.53
CA ARG A 134 16.79 -15.75 3.01
C ARG A 134 15.47 -15.04 2.72
N HIS A 135 15.45 -13.71 2.81
CA HIS A 135 14.27 -12.91 2.47
C HIS A 135 14.02 -12.90 0.97
N GLN A 136 15.07 -12.67 0.19
CA GLN A 136 14.98 -12.69 -1.27
C GLN A 136 14.51 -14.06 -1.79
N ARG A 137 15.07 -15.15 -1.29
CA ARG A 137 14.67 -16.51 -1.66
C ARG A 137 13.18 -16.76 -1.43
N ARG A 138 12.64 -16.32 -0.30
CA ARG A 138 11.20 -16.46 0.01
C ARG A 138 10.32 -15.64 -0.92
N ILE A 139 10.75 -14.44 -1.24
CA ILE A 139 10.07 -13.59 -2.23
C ILE A 139 10.07 -14.26 -3.60
N ASP A 140 11.20 -14.81 -4.03
CA ASP A 140 11.33 -15.48 -5.32
C ASP A 140 10.43 -16.71 -5.41
N LEU A 141 10.31 -17.50 -4.34
CA LEU A 141 9.38 -18.63 -4.27
C LEU A 141 7.92 -18.20 -4.46
N MET A 142 7.51 -17.08 -3.87
CA MET A 142 6.17 -16.53 -4.08
C MET A 142 5.96 -16.07 -5.53
N LYS A 143 6.94 -15.39 -6.10
CA LYS A 143 6.91 -14.95 -7.51
C LYS A 143 6.82 -16.13 -8.48
N ASP A 144 7.56 -17.19 -8.22
CA ASP A 144 7.55 -18.39 -9.07
C ASP A 144 6.18 -19.07 -9.03
N TYR A 145 5.57 -19.16 -7.85
CA TYR A 145 4.21 -19.66 -7.73
C TYR A 145 3.21 -18.77 -8.49
N GLU A 146 3.28 -17.45 -8.29
CA GLU A 146 2.40 -16.50 -8.96
C GLU A 146 2.44 -16.66 -10.48
N ARG A 147 3.64 -16.75 -11.06
CA ARG A 147 3.82 -16.98 -12.51
C ARG A 147 3.23 -18.32 -12.94
N SER A 148 3.39 -19.37 -12.15
CA SER A 148 2.91 -20.71 -12.49
C SER A 148 1.39 -20.81 -12.60
N VAL A 149 0.66 -20.01 -11.80
CA VAL A 149 -0.81 -20.03 -11.79
C VAL A 149 -1.44 -19.03 -12.74
N ARG A 150 -0.68 -18.07 -13.25
CA ARG A 150 -1.12 -17.05 -14.22
C ARG A 150 -0.70 -17.34 -15.67
N ALA A 151 0.13 -18.33 -15.84
CA ALA A 151 0.65 -18.73 -17.16
C ALA A 151 -0.44 -19.37 -18.05
#